data_bd79b9f279ef7bc9d206e3acbe5cde85
#
_entry.id   bd79b9f279ef7bc9d206e3acbe5cde85
#
_cell.length_a   1.000
_cell.length_b   1.000
_cell.length_c   1.000
_cell.angle_alpha   90.00
_cell.angle_beta   90.00
_cell.angle_gamma   90.00
#
_symmetry.space_group_name_H-M   'P 1'
#
loop_
_entity.id
_entity.type
_entity.pdbx_description
1 polymer ?
#
loop_
_entity_poly.entity_id
_entity_poly.type
_entity_poly.pdbx_seq_one_letter_code
_entity_poly.pdbx_strand_id
1 'polypeptide(L)'
;SGKHGISVRNTSRLGGLAIVLFLAIVCLISLAGQETGLDLVLVFPITNLPPYIWPVLLIGIIGLADDIGVAIKPSVRLGMMLAIGLVFFFLKPELLPNRLLEVLNIEDDWGIIVLTAASCVLLAGFVNAANISDGANGLLAGLCLMFFWVAWQLQGDSWSFYLLVILLCFWLINVLTGRIMLGDLGAYALGALVVLVGFNLFDDQGVSPFFLA
;
A
#
# COMPACT_ATOMS: atom_id res chain seq x y z
N SER A 1 -15.48 14.09 -18.23
CA SER A 1 -14.19 14.77 -18.09
C SER A 1 -13.06 13.81 -18.47
N GLY A 2 -12.72 13.75 -19.77
CA GLY A 2 -11.66 12.90 -20.28
C GLY A 2 -10.32 13.60 -20.18
N LYS A 3 -9.55 13.39 -19.12
CA LYS A 3 -8.23 14.02 -19.04
C LYS A 3 -7.04 13.11 -18.82
N HIS A 4 -7.15 11.85 -18.46
CA HIS A 4 -5.98 10.98 -18.32
C HIS A 4 -6.33 9.52 -18.63
N GLY A 5 -6.13 9.10 -19.85
CA GLY A 5 -6.21 7.70 -20.25
C GLY A 5 -6.52 7.54 -21.74
N ILE A 6 -5.89 6.57 -22.37
CA ILE A 6 -6.03 6.25 -23.80
C ILE A 6 -7.41 5.63 -24.12
N SER A 7 -8.27 5.42 -23.12
CA SER A 7 -9.57 4.77 -23.31
C SER A 7 -10.67 5.80 -23.65
N VAL A 8 -11.27 5.62 -24.82
CA VAL A 8 -12.45 6.36 -25.29
C VAL A 8 -13.74 5.94 -24.57
N ARG A 9 -13.67 4.98 -23.63
CA ARG A 9 -14.82 4.43 -22.88
C ARG A 9 -14.93 5.06 -21.50
N ASN A 10 -16.15 5.23 -21.00
CA ASN A 10 -16.41 5.62 -19.61
C ASN A 10 -15.85 4.53 -18.67
N THR A 11 -14.71 4.78 -18.09
CA THR A 11 -14.07 3.89 -17.11
C THR A 11 -14.45 4.30 -15.71
N SER A 12 -14.83 3.33 -14.87
CA SER A 12 -15.03 3.56 -13.45
C SER A 12 -13.69 3.60 -12.73
N ARG A 13 -13.47 4.60 -11.86
CA ARG A 13 -12.29 4.74 -11.01
C ARG A 13 -12.48 4.11 -9.62
N LEU A 14 -13.54 3.32 -9.45
CA LEU A 14 -13.89 2.73 -8.15
C LEU A 14 -13.28 1.34 -7.93
N GLY A 15 -12.35 0.90 -8.79
CA GLY A 15 -11.71 -0.42 -8.64
C GLY A 15 -10.90 -0.54 -7.35
N GLY A 16 -10.20 0.51 -6.96
CA GLY A 16 -9.48 0.57 -5.70
C GLY A 16 -10.37 0.51 -4.47
N LEU A 17 -11.62 0.97 -4.58
CA LEU A 17 -12.59 0.89 -3.49
C LEU A 17 -12.83 -0.58 -3.07
N ALA A 18 -12.88 -1.52 -4.00
CA ALA A 18 -13.04 -2.93 -3.69
C ALA A 18 -11.85 -3.48 -2.88
N ILE A 19 -10.63 -3.08 -3.23
CA ILE A 19 -9.40 -3.48 -2.52
C ILE A 19 -9.38 -2.87 -1.12
N VAL A 20 -9.66 -1.58 -1.00
CA VAL A 20 -9.64 -0.88 0.30
C VAL A 20 -10.78 -1.34 1.20
N LEU A 21 -11.98 -1.61 0.68
CA LEU A 21 -13.07 -2.21 1.43
C LEU A 21 -12.71 -3.61 1.93
N PHE A 22 -12.05 -4.42 1.10
CA PHE A 22 -11.55 -5.71 1.54
C PHE A 22 -10.57 -5.55 2.71
N LEU A 23 -9.57 -4.67 2.59
CA LEU A 23 -8.63 -4.38 3.68
C LEU A 23 -9.36 -3.92 4.94
N ALA A 24 -10.33 -3.02 4.81
CA ALA A 24 -11.13 -2.53 5.93
C ALA A 24 -11.97 -3.64 6.59
N ILE A 25 -12.61 -4.50 5.79
CA ILE A 25 -13.40 -5.64 6.30
C ILE A 25 -12.50 -6.62 7.05
N VAL A 26 -11.34 -6.94 6.49
CA VAL A 26 -10.36 -7.83 7.15
C VAL A 26 -9.87 -7.21 8.46
N CYS A 27 -9.63 -5.89 8.50
CA CYS A 27 -9.32 -5.17 9.74
C CYS A 27 -10.41 -5.32 10.79
N LEU A 28 -11.68 -5.10 10.40
CA LEU A 28 -12.82 -5.20 11.31
C LEU A 28 -13.01 -6.62 11.85
N ILE A 29 -12.86 -7.64 10.98
CA ILE A 29 -12.94 -9.05 11.38
C ILE A 29 -11.84 -9.40 12.38
N SER A 30 -10.60 -8.96 12.12
CA SER A 30 -9.47 -9.20 13.02
C SER A 30 -9.68 -8.55 14.39
N LEU A 31 -10.14 -7.30 14.42
CA LEU A 31 -10.45 -6.59 15.68
C LEU A 31 -11.59 -7.27 16.45
N ALA A 32 -12.67 -7.62 15.77
CA ALA A 32 -13.81 -8.31 16.38
C ALA A 32 -13.42 -9.70 16.94
N GLY A 33 -12.55 -10.44 16.23
CA GLY A 33 -12.04 -11.74 16.69
C GLY A 33 -11.21 -11.63 17.96
N GLN A 34 -10.42 -10.57 18.11
CA GLN A 34 -9.64 -10.32 19.33
C GLN A 34 -10.52 -10.06 20.57
N GLU A 35 -11.64 -9.34 20.39
CA GLU A 35 -12.54 -9.01 21.51
C GLU A 35 -13.50 -10.14 21.87
N THR A 36 -13.97 -10.91 20.90
CA THR A 36 -15.05 -11.89 21.11
C THR A 36 -14.57 -13.31 21.35
N GLY A 37 -13.27 -13.59 21.11
CA GLY A 37 -12.73 -14.97 21.19
C GLY A 37 -13.38 -15.91 20.17
N LEU A 38 -14.17 -15.39 19.22
CA LEU A 38 -14.79 -16.16 18.16
C LEU A 38 -13.70 -16.53 17.14
N ASP A 39 -13.44 -17.83 16.99
CA ASP A 39 -12.53 -18.38 15.99
C ASP A 39 -13.05 -18.17 14.55
N LEU A 40 -13.24 -16.93 14.17
CA LEU A 40 -13.35 -16.53 12.74
C LEU A 40 -12.06 -16.85 11.97
N VAL A 41 -11.01 -17.24 12.69
CA VAL A 41 -9.73 -17.79 12.24
C VAL A 41 -9.89 -18.97 11.26
N LEU A 42 -10.99 -19.73 11.30
CA LEU A 42 -11.25 -20.83 10.38
C LEU A 42 -11.54 -20.33 8.94
N VAL A 43 -12.02 -19.11 8.78
CA VAL A 43 -12.33 -18.53 7.45
C VAL A 43 -11.24 -17.55 7.01
N PHE A 44 -10.68 -16.79 7.95
CA PHE A 44 -9.60 -15.84 7.70
C PHE A 44 -8.56 -15.98 8.83
N PRO A 45 -7.46 -16.73 8.64
CA PRO A 45 -6.43 -16.92 9.67
C PRO A 45 -5.55 -15.67 9.82
N ILE A 46 -6.15 -14.52 10.09
CA ILE A 46 -5.46 -13.27 10.34
C ILE A 46 -5.55 -13.00 11.83
N THR A 47 -4.53 -13.44 12.55
CA THR A 47 -4.46 -13.29 14.00
C THR A 47 -4.02 -11.91 14.45
N ASN A 48 -3.28 -11.18 13.61
CA ASN A 48 -2.78 -9.84 13.93
C ASN A 48 -2.86 -8.92 12.71
N LEU A 49 -3.33 -7.69 12.93
CA LEU A 49 -3.29 -6.64 11.93
C LEU A 49 -1.86 -6.12 11.79
N PRO A 50 -1.31 -6.10 10.58
CA PRO A 50 -0.02 -5.46 10.36
C PRO A 50 -0.08 -3.98 10.76
N PRO A 51 0.93 -3.45 11.49
CA PRO A 51 0.92 -2.07 11.96
C PRO A 51 0.87 -1.03 10.82
N TYR A 52 1.31 -1.41 9.62
CA TYR A 52 1.29 -0.55 8.43
C TYR A 52 -0.09 -0.36 7.80
N ILE A 53 -1.13 -1.07 8.25
CA ILE A 53 -2.46 -0.96 7.63
C ILE A 53 -3.08 0.44 7.82
N TRP A 54 -2.85 1.06 8.97
CA TRP A 54 -3.42 2.36 9.27
C TRP A 54 -2.88 3.50 8.39
N PRO A 55 -1.54 3.67 8.22
CA PRO A 55 -1.03 4.65 7.28
C PRO A 55 -1.50 4.39 5.85
N VAL A 56 -1.62 3.13 5.43
CA VAL A 56 -2.15 2.75 4.11
C VAL A 56 -3.58 3.24 3.91
N LEU A 57 -4.46 3.00 4.90
CA LEU A 57 -5.86 3.45 4.83
C LEU A 57 -5.96 4.97 4.80
N LEU A 58 -5.18 5.68 5.62
CA LEU A 58 -5.19 7.15 5.65
C LEU A 58 -4.67 7.76 4.33
N ILE A 59 -3.61 7.19 3.75
CA ILE A 59 -3.09 7.60 2.44
C ILE A 59 -4.13 7.31 1.35
N GLY A 60 -4.80 6.15 1.41
CA GLY A 60 -5.89 5.81 0.49
C GLY A 60 -7.06 6.80 0.57
N ILE A 61 -7.44 7.28 1.77
CA ILE A 61 -8.49 8.28 1.94
C ILE A 61 -8.16 9.60 1.23
N ILE A 62 -6.88 10.00 1.18
CA ILE A 62 -6.46 11.17 0.39
C ILE A 62 -6.78 10.95 -1.09
N GLY A 63 -6.49 9.75 -1.63
CA GLY A 63 -6.84 9.39 -3.00
C GLY A 63 -8.35 9.34 -3.25
N LEU A 64 -9.12 8.83 -2.27
CA LEU A 64 -10.58 8.82 -2.35
C LEU A 64 -11.15 10.24 -2.49
N ALA A 65 -10.60 11.20 -1.77
CA ALA A 65 -11.04 12.59 -1.86
C ALA A 65 -10.89 13.13 -3.30
N ASP A 66 -9.80 12.79 -3.98
CA ASP A 66 -9.60 13.14 -5.41
C ASP A 66 -10.60 12.41 -6.32
N ASP A 67 -10.84 11.11 -6.10
CA ASP A 67 -11.76 10.31 -6.93
C ASP A 67 -13.22 10.80 -6.83
N ILE A 68 -13.63 11.33 -5.66
CA ILE A 68 -14.98 11.93 -5.47
C ILE A 68 -15.05 13.41 -5.87
N GLY A 69 -13.97 13.96 -6.42
CA GLY A 69 -13.93 15.32 -7.00
C GLY A 69 -13.56 16.44 -6.02
N VAL A 70 -13.06 16.13 -4.85
CA VAL A 70 -12.46 17.12 -3.94
C VAL A 70 -11.09 17.48 -4.49
N ALA A 71 -10.98 18.64 -5.15
CA ALA A 71 -9.74 19.08 -5.77
C ALA A 71 -8.69 19.49 -4.72
N ILE A 72 -7.83 18.55 -4.34
CA ILE A 72 -6.71 18.81 -3.44
C ILE A 72 -5.48 19.19 -4.28
N LYS A 73 -4.83 20.31 -3.95
CA LYS A 73 -3.60 20.72 -4.63
C LYS A 73 -2.50 19.66 -4.47
N PRO A 74 -1.71 19.35 -5.49
CA PRO A 74 -0.65 18.33 -5.42
C PRO A 74 0.34 18.54 -4.27
N SER A 75 0.72 19.79 -3.97
CA SER A 75 1.60 20.11 -2.85
C SER A 75 0.97 19.80 -1.49
N VAL A 76 -0.35 19.99 -1.35
CA VAL A 76 -1.08 19.65 -0.12
C VAL A 76 -1.16 18.14 0.05
N ARG A 77 -1.46 17.38 -1.00
CA ARG A 77 -1.43 15.90 -0.99
C ARG A 77 -0.07 15.37 -0.56
N LEU A 78 0.99 15.88 -1.18
CA LEU A 78 2.35 15.50 -0.82
C LEU A 78 2.64 15.80 0.65
N GLY A 79 2.28 17.00 1.13
CA GLY A 79 2.44 17.38 2.54
C GLY A 79 1.67 16.46 3.50
N MET A 80 0.45 16.06 3.15
CA MET A 80 -0.35 15.12 3.94
C MET A 80 0.30 13.73 3.99
N MET A 81 0.80 13.21 2.87
CA MET A 81 1.50 11.91 2.84
C MET A 81 2.77 11.93 3.68
N LEU A 82 3.58 13.00 3.58
CA LEU A 82 4.77 13.18 4.40
C LEU A 82 4.43 13.27 5.89
N ALA A 83 3.36 13.99 6.25
CA ALA A 83 2.90 14.12 7.63
C ALA A 83 2.41 12.78 8.19
N ILE A 84 1.64 12.00 7.42
CA ILE A 84 1.21 10.65 7.80
C ILE A 84 2.42 9.76 8.00
N GLY A 85 3.36 9.72 7.04
CA GLY A 85 4.59 8.95 7.16
C GLY A 85 5.36 9.32 8.44
N LEU A 86 5.60 10.61 8.67
CA LEU A 86 6.32 11.11 9.84
C LEU A 86 5.66 10.69 11.16
N VAL A 87 4.33 10.87 11.28
CA VAL A 87 3.58 10.49 12.48
C VAL A 87 3.67 8.99 12.74
N PHE A 88 3.47 8.16 11.71
CA PHE A 88 3.50 6.71 11.90
C PHE A 88 4.90 6.17 12.15
N PHE A 89 5.92 6.67 11.49
CA PHE A 89 7.32 6.27 11.76
C PHE A 89 7.79 6.72 13.15
N PHE A 90 7.26 7.84 13.66
CA PHE A 90 7.52 8.26 15.03
C PHE A 90 6.81 7.40 16.06
N LEU A 91 5.52 7.05 15.83
CA LEU A 91 4.71 6.23 16.74
C LEU A 91 5.07 4.74 16.68
N LYS A 92 5.58 4.28 15.54
CA LYS A 92 5.85 2.89 15.18
C LYS A 92 7.20 2.80 14.47
N PRO A 93 8.33 2.96 15.21
CA PRO A 93 9.67 2.89 14.63
C PRO A 93 9.96 1.55 13.94
N GLU A 94 9.25 0.49 14.30
CA GLU A 94 9.30 -0.81 13.65
C GLU A 94 8.82 -0.82 12.20
N LEU A 95 8.22 0.27 11.72
CA LEU A 95 7.87 0.43 10.30
C LEU A 95 9.01 0.98 9.44
N LEU A 96 10.08 1.45 10.06
CA LEU A 96 11.29 1.90 9.35
C LEU A 96 12.14 0.69 8.93
N PRO A 97 12.88 0.78 7.83
CA PRO A 97 13.83 -0.26 7.43
C PRO A 97 15.11 -0.17 8.29
N ASN A 98 15.00 -0.49 9.58
CA ASN A 98 16.03 -0.27 10.60
C ASN A 98 17.32 -1.05 10.32
N ARG A 99 17.23 -2.22 9.67
CA ARG A 99 18.38 -3.00 9.23
C ARG A 99 19.34 -2.19 8.33
N LEU A 100 18.84 -1.15 7.67
CA LEU A 100 19.70 -0.28 6.86
C LEU A 100 20.74 0.44 7.71
N LEU A 101 20.39 0.85 8.93
CA LEU A 101 21.32 1.48 9.87
C LEU A 101 22.40 0.48 10.31
N GLU A 102 22.01 -0.77 10.57
CA GLU A 102 22.94 -1.84 10.91
C GLU A 102 23.91 -2.12 9.78
N VAL A 103 23.42 -2.26 8.54
CA VAL A 103 24.24 -2.50 7.34
C VAL A 103 25.22 -1.36 7.07
N LEU A 104 24.82 -0.12 7.36
CA LEU A 104 25.67 1.06 7.18
C LEU A 104 26.56 1.38 8.39
N ASN A 105 26.45 0.59 9.48
CA ASN A 105 27.13 0.82 10.77
C ASN A 105 26.88 2.24 11.32
N ILE A 106 25.63 2.70 11.25
CA ILE A 106 25.20 4.01 11.77
C ILE A 106 24.51 3.76 13.11
N GLU A 107 25.13 4.17 14.19
CA GLU A 107 24.64 3.96 15.57
C GLU A 107 24.18 5.27 16.24
N ASP A 108 24.31 6.39 15.56
CA ASP A 108 23.99 7.71 16.12
C ASP A 108 22.52 8.09 15.89
N ASP A 109 21.99 8.98 16.74
CA ASP A 109 20.59 9.46 16.66
C ASP A 109 20.29 10.16 15.33
N TRP A 110 21.32 10.74 14.69
CA TRP A 110 21.16 11.36 13.37
C TRP A 110 20.80 10.34 12.28
N GLY A 111 21.28 9.10 12.41
CA GLY A 111 20.95 8.02 11.50
C GLY A 111 19.45 7.76 11.46
N ILE A 112 18.79 7.69 12.61
CA ILE A 112 17.35 7.50 12.71
C ILE A 112 16.59 8.68 12.09
N ILE A 113 17.03 9.90 12.32
CA ILE A 113 16.39 11.11 11.75
C ILE A 113 16.49 11.09 10.23
N VAL A 114 17.67 10.80 9.69
CA VAL A 114 17.88 10.71 8.24
C VAL A 114 17.08 9.57 7.63
N LEU A 115 17.07 8.39 8.27
CA LEU A 115 16.29 7.23 7.83
C LEU A 115 14.79 7.56 7.80
N THR A 116 14.26 8.20 8.84
CA THR A 116 12.86 8.61 8.90
C THR A 116 12.53 9.59 7.78
N ALA A 117 13.35 10.61 7.57
CA ALA A 117 13.14 11.59 6.51
C ALA A 117 13.18 10.92 5.11
N ALA A 118 14.17 10.07 4.87
CA ALA A 118 14.30 9.33 3.61
C ALA A 118 13.11 8.39 3.38
N SER A 119 12.65 7.68 4.42
CA SER A 119 11.48 6.79 4.36
C SER A 119 10.19 7.56 4.07
N CYS A 120 10.00 8.75 4.65
CA CYS A 120 8.86 9.61 4.32
C CYS A 120 8.88 10.04 2.85
N VAL A 121 10.04 10.46 2.35
CA VAL A 121 10.19 10.89 0.95
C VAL A 121 9.97 9.71 0.00
N LEU A 122 10.51 8.53 0.33
CA LEU A 122 10.32 7.33 -0.47
C LEU A 122 8.84 6.91 -0.49
N LEU A 123 8.17 6.89 0.66
CA LEU A 123 6.75 6.57 0.76
C LEU A 123 5.90 7.52 -0.12
N ALA A 124 6.05 8.82 0.08
CA ALA A 124 5.27 9.81 -0.68
C ALA A 124 5.62 9.81 -2.18
N GLY A 125 6.90 9.64 -2.53
CA GLY A 125 7.38 9.56 -3.90
C GLY A 125 6.84 8.31 -4.61
N PHE A 126 6.88 7.16 -3.96
CA PHE A 126 6.38 5.91 -4.54
C PHE A 126 4.86 5.91 -4.70
N VAL A 127 4.11 6.46 -3.74
CA VAL A 127 2.66 6.65 -3.85
C VAL A 127 2.31 7.51 -5.08
N ASN A 128 3.04 8.60 -5.31
CA ASN A 128 2.83 9.41 -6.51
C ASN A 128 3.22 8.67 -7.80
N ALA A 129 4.30 7.90 -7.79
CA ALA A 129 4.69 7.08 -8.94
C ALA A 129 3.65 6.00 -9.26
N ALA A 130 3.11 5.34 -8.22
CA ALA A 130 2.02 4.38 -8.36
C ALA A 130 0.78 5.00 -9.02
N ASN A 131 0.41 6.21 -8.58
CA ASN A 131 -0.72 6.93 -9.18
C ASN A 131 -0.51 7.24 -10.68
N ILE A 132 0.71 7.63 -11.06
CA ILE A 132 1.04 7.85 -12.47
C ILE A 132 0.94 6.54 -13.26
N SER A 133 1.37 5.43 -12.66
CA SER A 133 1.38 4.10 -13.28
C SER A 133 -0.03 3.53 -13.51
N ASP A 134 -1.03 3.91 -12.71
CA ASP A 134 -2.44 3.52 -12.91
C ASP A 134 -3.06 4.10 -14.20
N GLY A 135 -2.39 5.06 -14.84
CA GLY A 135 -2.80 5.56 -16.15
C GLY A 135 -2.75 4.53 -17.29
N ALA A 136 -2.04 3.42 -17.11
CA ALA A 136 -1.95 2.32 -18.08
C ALA A 136 -2.67 1.07 -17.54
N ASN A 137 -3.62 0.55 -18.32
CA ASN A 137 -4.41 -0.62 -17.93
C ASN A 137 -3.53 -1.80 -17.49
N GLY A 138 -3.74 -2.26 -16.28
CA GLY A 138 -3.07 -3.43 -15.72
C GLY A 138 -1.62 -3.23 -15.27
N LEU A 139 -0.99 -2.07 -15.53
CA LEU A 139 0.42 -1.86 -15.22
C LEU A 139 0.65 -1.88 -13.70
N LEU A 140 0.02 -0.97 -12.96
CA LEU A 140 0.20 -0.91 -11.51
C LEU A 140 -0.25 -2.20 -10.82
N ALA A 141 -1.45 -2.69 -11.16
CA ALA A 141 -1.98 -3.91 -10.57
C ALA A 141 -1.09 -5.13 -10.88
N GLY A 142 -0.53 -5.20 -12.09
CA GLY A 142 0.41 -6.27 -12.48
C GLY A 142 1.73 -6.20 -11.71
N LEU A 143 2.30 -5.01 -11.53
CA LEU A 143 3.50 -4.81 -10.71
C LEU A 143 3.25 -5.20 -9.25
N CYS A 144 2.11 -4.77 -8.68
CA CYS A 144 1.71 -5.15 -7.34
C CYS A 144 1.50 -6.66 -7.20
N LEU A 145 0.91 -7.33 -8.21
CA LEU A 145 0.78 -8.79 -8.23
C LEU A 145 2.13 -9.49 -8.11
N MET A 146 3.10 -9.06 -8.89
CA MET A 146 4.46 -9.63 -8.84
C MET A 146 5.10 -9.40 -7.48
N PHE A 147 4.98 -8.18 -6.94
CA PHE A 147 5.52 -7.82 -5.63
C PHE A 147 4.90 -8.68 -4.52
N PHE A 148 3.56 -8.76 -4.43
CA PHE A 148 2.89 -9.53 -3.37
C PHE A 148 3.03 -11.03 -3.54
N TRP A 149 3.22 -11.53 -4.76
CA TRP A 149 3.58 -12.93 -4.99
C TRP A 149 4.95 -13.25 -4.36
N VAL A 150 5.96 -12.39 -4.56
CA VAL A 150 7.28 -12.55 -3.96
C VAL A 150 7.19 -12.38 -2.43
N ALA A 151 6.46 -11.38 -1.94
CA ALA A 151 6.25 -11.16 -0.52
C ALA A 151 5.64 -12.41 0.15
N TRP A 152 4.61 -13.00 -0.45
CA TRP A 152 4.00 -14.23 0.03
C TRP A 152 4.97 -15.41 0.04
N GLN A 153 5.79 -15.57 -1.00
CA GLN A 153 6.79 -16.64 -1.05
C GLN A 153 7.85 -16.52 0.05
N LEU A 154 8.20 -15.29 0.44
CA LEU A 154 9.22 -15.03 1.45
C LEU A 154 8.68 -15.10 2.88
N GLN A 155 7.48 -14.57 3.14
CA GLN A 155 6.89 -14.50 4.48
C GLN A 155 5.92 -15.63 4.78
N GLY A 156 5.27 -16.22 3.75
CA GLY A 156 4.24 -17.24 3.93
C GLY A 156 2.97 -16.73 4.62
N ASP A 157 2.79 -15.40 4.70
CA ASP A 157 1.72 -14.78 5.45
C ASP A 157 0.39 -14.77 4.67
N SER A 158 -0.70 -14.90 5.41
CA SER A 158 -2.05 -14.92 4.82
C SER A 158 -2.44 -13.58 4.18
N TRP A 159 -1.88 -12.46 4.65
CA TRP A 159 -2.15 -11.14 4.12
C TRP A 159 -1.72 -10.99 2.65
N SER A 160 -0.45 -11.29 2.39
CA SER A 160 0.10 -11.24 1.03
C SER A 160 -0.64 -12.18 0.09
N PHE A 161 -1.07 -13.35 0.57
CA PHE A 161 -1.88 -14.29 -0.23
C PHE A 161 -3.25 -13.70 -0.59
N TYR A 162 -3.99 -13.12 0.36
CA TYR A 162 -5.31 -12.54 0.07
C TYR A 162 -5.21 -11.30 -0.82
N LEU A 163 -4.18 -10.46 -0.62
CA LEU A 163 -3.90 -9.35 -1.52
C LEU A 163 -3.62 -9.83 -2.93
N LEU A 164 -2.81 -10.90 -3.06
CA LEU A 164 -2.51 -11.52 -4.35
C LEU A 164 -3.78 -11.97 -5.07
N VAL A 165 -4.68 -12.68 -4.38
CA VAL A 165 -5.93 -13.18 -4.98
C VAL A 165 -6.84 -12.03 -5.44
N ILE A 166 -7.02 -11.00 -4.60
CA ILE A 166 -7.87 -9.86 -4.94
C ILE A 166 -7.28 -9.04 -6.08
N LEU A 167 -5.97 -8.83 -6.07
CA LEU A 167 -5.26 -8.13 -7.15
C LEU A 167 -5.31 -8.91 -8.46
N LEU A 168 -5.21 -10.24 -8.42
CA LEU A 168 -5.35 -11.07 -9.61
C LEU A 168 -6.75 -10.94 -10.22
N CYS A 169 -7.79 -11.02 -9.40
CA CYS A 169 -9.17 -10.82 -9.86
C CYS A 169 -9.36 -9.43 -10.48
N PHE A 170 -8.87 -8.39 -9.80
CA PHE A 170 -8.93 -7.03 -10.31
C PHE A 170 -8.14 -6.87 -11.62
N TRP A 171 -6.90 -7.37 -11.67
CA TRP A 171 -6.03 -7.29 -12.85
C TRP A 171 -6.64 -7.94 -14.08
N LEU A 172 -7.23 -9.15 -13.92
CA LEU A 172 -7.90 -9.85 -15.01
C LEU A 172 -9.07 -9.02 -15.55
N ILE A 173 -9.93 -8.47 -14.68
CA ILE A 173 -11.06 -7.64 -15.09
C ILE A 173 -10.57 -6.35 -15.76
N ASN A 174 -9.56 -5.69 -15.19
CA ASN A 174 -9.00 -4.44 -15.72
C ASN A 174 -8.39 -4.65 -17.11
N VAL A 175 -7.52 -5.66 -17.28
CA VAL A 175 -6.84 -5.94 -18.56
C VAL A 175 -7.83 -6.41 -19.62
N LEU A 176 -8.75 -7.32 -19.28
CA LEU A 176 -9.68 -7.90 -20.25
C LEU A 176 -10.78 -6.92 -20.68
N THR A 177 -11.20 -6.03 -19.78
CA THR A 177 -12.35 -5.18 -20.08
C THR A 177 -12.00 -3.72 -20.31
N GLY A 178 -10.94 -3.21 -19.67
CA GLY A 178 -10.57 -1.79 -19.65
C GLY A 178 -11.65 -0.88 -19.02
N ARG A 179 -12.61 -1.46 -18.28
CA ARG A 179 -13.78 -0.74 -17.75
C ARG A 179 -13.61 -0.24 -16.33
N ILE A 180 -12.69 -0.83 -15.58
CA ILE A 180 -12.45 -0.52 -14.18
C ILE A 180 -10.98 -0.18 -14.01
N MET A 181 -10.68 0.98 -13.45
CA MET A 181 -9.34 1.41 -13.04
C MET A 181 -9.27 1.45 -11.51
N LEU A 182 -8.08 1.38 -10.95
CA LEU A 182 -7.89 1.47 -9.49
C LEU A 182 -8.39 2.81 -8.94
N GLY A 183 -8.16 3.89 -9.68
CA GLY A 183 -8.36 5.24 -9.21
C GLY A 183 -7.31 5.67 -8.20
N ASP A 184 -7.37 6.94 -7.79
CA ASP A 184 -6.39 7.52 -6.87
C ASP A 184 -6.41 6.84 -5.51
N LEU A 185 -7.59 6.42 -5.02
CA LEU A 185 -7.74 5.62 -3.78
C LEU A 185 -6.92 4.34 -3.84
N GLY A 186 -7.10 3.53 -4.90
CA GLY A 186 -6.44 2.24 -5.03
C GLY A 186 -4.95 2.38 -5.30
N ALA A 187 -4.56 3.31 -6.15
CA ALA A 187 -3.16 3.57 -6.49
C ALA A 187 -2.37 4.04 -5.26
N TYR A 188 -2.95 4.92 -4.43
CA TYR A 188 -2.31 5.42 -3.20
C TYR A 188 -2.18 4.33 -2.15
N ALA A 189 -3.25 3.57 -1.91
CA ALA A 189 -3.23 2.47 -0.96
C ALA A 189 -2.21 1.39 -1.36
N LEU A 190 -2.21 0.96 -2.63
CA LEU A 190 -1.26 -0.05 -3.12
C LEU A 190 0.18 0.48 -3.12
N GLY A 191 0.41 1.73 -3.53
CA GLY A 191 1.73 2.34 -3.46
C GLY A 191 2.30 2.38 -2.04
N ALA A 192 1.47 2.76 -1.06
CA ALA A 192 1.86 2.76 0.34
C ALA A 192 2.12 1.33 0.87
N LEU A 193 1.27 0.35 0.51
CA LEU A 193 1.46 -1.06 0.87
C LEU A 193 2.78 -1.60 0.34
N VAL A 194 3.11 -1.37 -0.93
CA VAL A 194 4.37 -1.86 -1.52
C VAL A 194 5.58 -1.34 -0.75
N VAL A 195 5.60 -0.05 -0.38
CA VAL A 195 6.73 0.53 0.36
C VAL A 195 6.82 -0.06 1.76
N LEU A 196 5.72 -0.10 2.51
CA LEU A 196 5.75 -0.50 3.92
C LEU A 196 5.96 -2.01 4.08
N VAL A 197 5.37 -2.84 3.21
CA VAL A 197 5.68 -4.27 3.15
C VAL A 197 7.12 -4.49 2.68
N GLY A 198 7.61 -3.68 1.74
CA GLY A 198 9.01 -3.73 1.30
C GLY A 198 10.00 -3.42 2.42
N PHE A 199 9.70 -2.46 3.29
CA PHE A 199 10.51 -2.17 4.48
C PHE A 199 10.53 -3.35 5.46
N ASN A 200 9.36 -3.94 5.73
CA ASN A 200 9.25 -5.12 6.59
C ASN A 200 10.02 -6.32 6.01
N LEU A 201 9.89 -6.58 4.71
CA LEU A 201 10.66 -7.64 4.03
C LEU A 201 12.18 -7.42 4.11
N PHE A 202 12.62 -6.16 4.01
CA PHE A 202 14.03 -5.83 4.14
C PHE A 202 14.55 -6.11 5.55
N ASP A 203 13.78 -5.76 6.59
CA ASP A 203 14.17 -5.99 7.98
C ASP A 203 14.15 -7.50 8.32
N ASP A 204 13.10 -8.23 7.93
CA ASP A 204 12.92 -9.63 8.30
C ASP A 204 13.83 -10.57 7.50
N GLN A 205 13.93 -10.39 6.19
CA GLN A 205 14.57 -11.34 5.28
C GLN A 205 15.92 -10.84 4.73
N GLY A 206 16.26 -9.59 4.96
CA GLY A 206 17.43 -8.95 4.37
C GLY A 206 17.33 -8.77 2.86
N VAL A 207 16.16 -8.95 2.29
CA VAL A 207 15.91 -8.77 0.86
C VAL A 207 15.77 -7.29 0.57
N SER A 208 16.66 -6.75 -0.25
CA SER A 208 16.58 -5.33 -0.63
C SER A 208 15.25 -5.04 -1.34
N PRO A 209 14.46 -4.07 -0.88
CA PRO A 209 13.24 -3.66 -1.54
C PRO A 209 13.47 -3.21 -2.99
N PHE A 210 14.69 -2.81 -3.34
CA PHE A 210 15.08 -2.43 -4.71
C PHE A 210 15.18 -3.62 -5.67
N PHE A 211 15.29 -4.86 -5.18
CA PHE A 211 15.24 -6.05 -6.04
C PHE A 211 13.80 -6.54 -6.29
N LEU A 212 12.81 -5.97 -5.60
CA LEU A 212 11.41 -6.33 -5.70
C LEU A 212 10.61 -5.32 -6.55
N ALA A 213 11.20 -4.19 -6.90
CA ALA A 213 10.63 -3.14 -7.74
C ALA A 213 11.18 -3.20 -9.15
#